data_af5516ac60563f74e71318b3ff33f1ef
#
_entry.id   af5516ac60563f74e71318b3ff33f1ef
#
_cell.length_a   1.000
_cell.length_b   1.000
_cell.length_c   1.000
_cell.angle_alpha   90.00
_cell.angle_beta   90.00
_cell.angle_gamma   90.00
#
_symmetry.space_group_name_H-M   'P 1'
#
loop_
_entity.id
_entity.type
_entity.pdbx_description
1 polymer ?
#
loop_
_entity_poly.entity_id
_entity_poly.type
_entity_poly.pdbx_seq_one_letter_code
_entity_poly.pdbx_strand_id
1 'polypeptide(L)'
;LIERLKEPNKNCWSPIGGKLEMRLGESPFECAIRETREEIGLEISEGDLHLFSMISEKAYEGSCHWLMFLFDCKKRIDSLPRNISEGSFAFFEYGEIMSGRIKIPETDRTLLWNIWEKHRDGMVVLRADCGNILTSKIEQVI
;
A
#
# COMPACT_ATOMS: atom_id res chain seq x y z
N LEU A 1 -0.48 -6.75 7.58
CA LEU A 1 0.25 -5.49 7.50
C LEU A 1 1.63 -5.63 8.15
N ILE A 2 2.54 -4.72 7.82
CA ILE A 2 3.84 -4.56 8.45
C ILE A 2 3.84 -3.32 9.36
N GLU A 3 4.33 -3.45 10.60
CA GLU A 3 4.66 -2.31 11.45
C GLU A 3 6.05 -1.80 11.08
N ARG A 4 6.12 -0.60 10.55
CA ARG A 4 7.37 -0.04 10.02
C ARG A 4 8.31 0.41 11.13
N LEU A 5 9.58 0.02 11.05
CA LEU A 5 10.64 0.46 11.97
C LEU A 5 11.41 1.69 11.45
N LYS A 6 11.20 2.07 10.18
CA LYS A 6 11.90 3.18 9.52
C LYS A 6 10.92 4.15 8.88
N GLU A 7 11.39 5.39 8.67
CA GLU A 7 10.63 6.38 7.88
C GLU A 7 10.53 5.98 6.38
N PRO A 8 9.50 6.40 5.68
CA PRO A 8 8.33 7.14 6.16
C PRO A 8 7.40 6.26 7.00
N ASN A 9 6.52 6.90 7.78
CA ASN A 9 5.48 6.23 8.58
C ASN A 9 6.01 5.26 9.66
N LYS A 10 7.13 5.60 10.30
CA LYS A 10 7.69 4.84 11.41
C LYS A 10 6.65 4.59 12.51
N ASN A 11 6.62 3.35 13.03
CA ASN A 11 5.66 2.87 14.03
C ASN A 11 4.18 2.88 13.55
N CYS A 12 3.95 2.96 12.24
CA CYS A 12 2.63 2.76 11.66
C CYS A 12 2.54 1.40 10.98
N TRP A 13 1.32 0.86 10.95
CA TRP A 13 0.99 -0.32 10.18
C TRP A 13 0.66 0.06 8.75
N SER A 14 1.29 -0.57 7.78
CA SER A 14 1.11 -0.32 6.36
C SER A 14 1.01 -1.63 5.58
N PRO A 15 0.47 -1.63 4.36
CA PRO A 15 0.69 -2.73 3.42
C PRO A 15 2.17 -2.97 3.17
N ILE A 16 2.53 -4.19 2.78
CA ILE A 16 3.87 -4.51 2.26
C ILE A 16 4.09 -3.83 0.92
N GLY A 17 5.33 -3.61 0.54
CA GLY A 17 5.70 -3.04 -0.75
C GLY A 17 6.92 -2.13 -0.67
N GLY A 18 7.40 -1.73 -1.82
CA GLY A 18 8.60 -0.91 -1.93
C GLY A 18 8.63 -0.02 -3.16
N LYS A 19 9.79 0.46 -3.49
CA LYS A 19 10.02 1.38 -4.61
C LYS A 19 10.37 0.61 -5.87
N LEU A 20 9.89 1.12 -7.00
CA LEU A 20 10.30 0.64 -8.32
C LEU A 20 11.81 0.75 -8.52
N GLU A 21 12.41 -0.29 -9.03
CA GLU A 21 13.80 -0.28 -9.52
C GLU A 21 13.86 0.38 -10.91
N MET A 22 13.67 1.70 -10.92
CA MET A 22 13.57 2.50 -12.15
C MET A 22 14.77 2.34 -13.07
N ARG A 23 15.96 2.10 -12.52
CA ARG A 23 17.19 1.89 -13.31
C ARG A 23 17.17 0.60 -14.12
N LEU A 24 16.38 -0.38 -13.69
CA LEU A 24 16.20 -1.66 -14.38
C LEU A 24 14.96 -1.68 -15.28
N GLY A 25 14.17 -0.60 -15.28
CA GLY A 25 12.91 -0.54 -16.02
C GLY A 25 11.83 -1.44 -15.43
N GLU A 26 11.89 -1.70 -14.12
CA GLU A 26 10.94 -2.54 -13.42
C GLU A 26 9.51 -2.00 -13.54
N SER A 27 8.57 -2.86 -13.91
CA SER A 27 7.15 -2.51 -13.93
C SER A 27 6.54 -2.54 -12.53
N PRO A 28 5.38 -1.90 -12.29
CA PRO A 28 4.68 -2.00 -11.01
C PRO A 28 4.34 -3.44 -10.60
N PHE A 29 4.01 -4.32 -11.54
CA PHE A 29 3.74 -5.74 -11.26
C PHE A 29 5.00 -6.48 -10.85
N GLU A 30 6.11 -6.31 -11.57
CA GLU A 30 7.40 -6.91 -11.22
C GLU A 30 7.87 -6.45 -9.83
N CYS A 31 7.71 -5.16 -9.52
CA CYS A 31 8.01 -4.62 -8.20
C CYS A 31 7.16 -5.29 -7.11
N ALA A 32 5.85 -5.37 -7.29
CA ALA A 32 4.96 -6.00 -6.31
C ALA A 32 5.32 -7.49 -6.07
N ILE A 33 5.68 -8.22 -7.13
CA ILE A 33 6.11 -9.62 -7.04
C ILE A 33 7.44 -9.72 -6.27
N ARG A 34 8.43 -8.90 -6.62
CA ARG A 34 9.74 -8.88 -5.96
C ARG A 34 9.62 -8.54 -4.48
N GLU A 35 8.95 -7.45 -4.14
CA GLU A 35 8.77 -7.00 -2.75
C GLU A 35 8.00 -8.03 -1.91
N THR A 36 6.96 -8.65 -2.46
CA THR A 36 6.22 -9.72 -1.78
C THR A 36 7.12 -10.89 -1.43
N ARG A 37 8.00 -11.31 -2.36
CA ARG A 37 8.96 -12.37 -2.09
C ARG A 37 10.02 -11.95 -1.07
N GLU A 38 10.55 -10.73 -1.17
CA GLU A 38 11.61 -10.22 -0.30
C GLU A 38 11.11 -10.00 1.14
N GLU A 39 9.92 -9.42 1.31
CA GLU A 39 9.40 -9.08 2.63
C GLU A 39 8.74 -10.26 3.35
N ILE A 40 7.97 -11.08 2.64
CA ILE A 40 7.18 -12.16 3.28
C ILE A 40 7.47 -13.56 2.76
N GLY A 41 8.40 -13.72 1.81
CA GLY A 41 8.79 -15.02 1.26
C GLY A 41 7.69 -15.70 0.42
N LEU A 42 6.67 -14.96 0.00
CA LEU A 42 5.57 -15.51 -0.79
C LEU A 42 5.87 -15.39 -2.29
N GLU A 43 5.88 -16.54 -2.97
CA GLU A 43 5.98 -16.56 -4.43
C GLU A 43 4.58 -16.33 -5.04
N ILE A 44 4.46 -15.26 -5.82
CA ILE A 44 3.24 -14.89 -6.55
C ILE A 44 3.57 -14.63 -8.02
N SER A 45 2.56 -14.63 -8.84
CA SER A 45 2.61 -14.29 -10.28
C SER A 45 1.76 -13.05 -10.56
N GLU A 46 1.86 -12.50 -11.76
CA GLU A 46 0.99 -11.41 -12.21
C GLU A 46 -0.50 -11.77 -12.12
N GLY A 47 -0.86 -13.04 -12.36
CA GLY A 47 -2.24 -13.53 -12.24
C GLY A 47 -2.81 -13.52 -10.81
N ASP A 48 -1.95 -13.44 -9.80
CA ASP A 48 -2.34 -13.32 -8.39
C ASP A 48 -2.59 -11.87 -7.97
N LEU A 49 -2.27 -10.91 -8.82
CA LEU A 49 -2.37 -9.48 -8.55
C LEU A 49 -3.50 -8.83 -9.33
N HIS A 50 -4.22 -7.94 -8.68
CA HIS A 50 -5.16 -7.02 -9.30
C HIS A 50 -4.81 -5.59 -8.94
N LEU A 51 -4.47 -4.77 -9.93
CA LEU A 51 -4.23 -3.34 -9.74
C LEU A 51 -5.58 -2.64 -9.54
N PHE A 52 -5.91 -2.27 -8.32
CA PHE A 52 -7.19 -1.63 -8.01
C PHE A 52 -7.10 -0.10 -7.89
N SER A 53 -5.88 0.45 -7.74
CA SER A 53 -5.74 1.91 -7.69
C SER A 53 -4.37 2.41 -8.09
N MET A 54 -4.36 3.62 -8.68
CA MET A 54 -3.19 4.47 -8.83
C MET A 54 -3.45 5.78 -8.07
N ILE A 55 -2.54 6.15 -7.17
CA ILE A 55 -2.64 7.36 -6.36
C ILE A 55 -1.43 8.25 -6.59
N SER A 56 -1.66 9.48 -7.05
CA SER A 56 -0.64 10.53 -7.07
C SER A 56 -0.74 11.34 -5.79
N GLU A 57 0.24 11.24 -4.90
CA GLU A 57 0.33 12.04 -3.67
C GLU A 57 1.29 13.19 -3.84
N LYS A 58 0.79 14.40 -3.64
CA LYS A 58 1.57 15.62 -3.62
C LYS A 58 1.84 16.05 -2.19
N ALA A 59 3.07 16.51 -1.95
CA ALA A 59 3.50 17.10 -0.68
C ALA A 59 3.32 16.19 0.55
N TYR A 60 3.54 14.88 0.38
CA TYR A 60 3.57 13.94 1.49
C TYR A 60 4.73 14.31 2.43
N GLU A 61 4.48 14.38 3.73
CA GLU A 61 5.45 14.87 4.73
C GLU A 61 6.10 16.21 4.34
N GLY A 62 5.33 17.07 3.65
CA GLY A 62 5.72 18.44 3.30
C GLY A 62 6.41 18.60 1.95
N SER A 63 7.15 17.61 1.47
CA SER A 63 7.99 17.79 0.26
C SER A 63 8.04 16.59 -0.69
N CYS A 64 7.67 15.39 -0.23
CA CYS A 64 7.71 14.20 -1.06
C CYS A 64 6.51 14.12 -2.00
N HIS A 65 6.75 13.60 -3.20
CA HIS A 65 5.70 13.29 -4.15
C HIS A 65 5.78 11.80 -4.48
N TRP A 66 4.63 11.12 -4.42
CA TRP A 66 4.54 9.70 -4.68
C TRP A 66 3.59 9.43 -5.83
N LEU A 67 3.93 8.45 -6.63
CA LEU A 67 2.99 7.77 -7.51
C LEU A 67 2.93 6.32 -7.05
N MET A 68 1.80 5.95 -6.47
CA MET A 68 1.60 4.62 -5.91
C MET A 68 0.72 3.76 -6.81
N PHE A 69 1.07 2.48 -6.88
CA PHE A 69 0.30 1.43 -7.54
C PHE A 69 -0.15 0.45 -6.47
N LEU A 70 -1.45 0.32 -6.27
CA LEU A 70 -2.03 -0.50 -5.20
C LEU A 70 -2.63 -1.77 -5.77
N PHE A 71 -2.16 -2.89 -5.24
CA PHE A 71 -2.59 -4.22 -5.68
C PHE A 71 -3.37 -4.95 -4.60
N ASP A 72 -4.46 -5.61 -4.99
CA ASP A 72 -5.07 -6.67 -4.22
C ASP A 72 -4.44 -8.01 -4.61
N CYS A 73 -3.94 -8.76 -3.65
CA CYS A 73 -3.33 -10.07 -3.89
C CYS A 73 -4.34 -11.18 -3.58
N LYS A 74 -4.66 -11.97 -4.59
CA LYS A 74 -5.60 -13.09 -4.48
C LYS A 74 -5.02 -14.27 -3.70
N LYS A 75 -3.69 -14.41 -3.68
CA LYS A 75 -3.01 -15.47 -2.95
C LYS A 75 -2.96 -15.14 -1.46
N ARG A 76 -3.43 -16.05 -0.64
CA ARG A 76 -3.52 -15.86 0.80
C ARG A 76 -2.39 -16.57 1.53
N ILE A 77 -2.04 -16.04 2.70
CA ILE A 77 -1.18 -16.71 3.69
C ILE A 77 -2.01 -17.01 4.94
N ASP A 78 -1.72 -18.11 5.60
CA ASP A 78 -2.41 -18.60 6.80
C ASP A 78 -1.54 -18.50 8.06
N SER A 79 -0.28 -18.11 7.90
CA SER A 79 0.67 -17.90 9.00
C SER A 79 1.43 -16.59 8.81
N LEU A 80 1.83 -15.98 9.92
CA LEU A 80 2.61 -14.74 9.88
C LEU A 80 4.01 -15.00 9.34
N PRO A 81 4.51 -14.12 8.46
CA PRO A 81 5.91 -14.14 8.04
C PRO A 81 6.85 -13.89 9.21
N ARG A 82 8.12 -14.25 9.05
CA ARG A 82 9.16 -13.88 10.00
C ARG A 82 9.40 -12.37 9.95
N ASN A 83 9.70 -11.79 11.12
CA ASN A 83 10.10 -10.39 11.20
C ASN A 83 11.35 -10.14 10.34
N ILE A 84 11.40 -8.97 9.73
CA ILE A 84 12.49 -8.50 8.89
C ILE A 84 13.08 -7.21 9.47
N SER A 85 14.15 -6.70 8.87
CA SER A 85 14.80 -5.45 9.33
C SER A 85 13.90 -4.22 9.20
N GLU A 86 12.92 -4.26 8.31
CA GLU A 86 11.93 -3.20 8.06
C GLU A 86 10.78 -3.22 9.08
N GLY A 87 10.49 -4.37 9.69
CA GLY A 87 9.40 -4.45 10.66
C GLY A 87 8.94 -5.84 11.03
N SER A 88 7.84 -5.88 11.75
CA SER A 88 7.09 -7.06 12.15
C SER A 88 5.71 -7.10 11.53
N PHE A 89 5.10 -8.28 11.49
CA PHE A 89 3.85 -8.49 10.78
C PHE A 89 2.70 -8.83 11.71
N ALA A 90 1.49 -8.43 11.35
CA ALA A 90 0.25 -8.87 11.98
C ALA A 90 -0.89 -8.95 10.96
N PHE A 91 -1.87 -9.79 11.26
CA PHE A 91 -3.15 -9.82 10.57
C PHE A 91 -4.13 -8.88 11.24
N PHE A 92 -4.90 -8.17 10.44
CA PHE A 92 -5.97 -7.28 10.90
C PHE A 92 -7.19 -7.49 10.03
N GLU A 93 -8.34 -7.43 10.64
CA GLU A 93 -9.60 -7.29 9.93
C GLU A 93 -9.82 -5.84 9.48
N TYR A 94 -10.55 -5.63 8.40
CA TYR A 94 -10.85 -4.29 7.88
C TYR A 94 -11.42 -3.36 8.96
N GLY A 95 -12.33 -3.87 9.79
CA GLY A 95 -12.91 -3.11 10.90
C GLY A 95 -11.89 -2.64 11.94
N GLU A 96 -10.84 -3.44 12.19
CA GLU A 96 -9.75 -3.06 13.09
C GLU A 96 -8.90 -1.95 12.49
N ILE A 97 -8.58 -2.05 11.17
CA ILE A 97 -7.85 -1.03 10.43
C ILE A 97 -8.57 0.32 10.50
N MET A 98 -9.88 0.32 10.32
CA MET A 98 -10.71 1.53 10.30
C MET A 98 -11.10 2.05 11.69
N SER A 99 -10.91 1.26 12.76
CA SER A 99 -11.36 1.60 14.13
C SER A 99 -10.60 2.74 14.79
N GLY A 100 -9.40 3.09 14.30
CA GLY A 100 -8.50 4.03 14.96
C GLY A 100 -7.70 3.46 16.14
N ARG A 101 -7.86 2.17 16.47
CA ARG A 101 -7.14 1.51 17.58
C ARG A 101 -5.69 1.22 17.25
N ILE A 102 -5.39 0.99 15.96
CA ILE A 102 -4.03 0.78 15.46
C ILE A 102 -3.56 2.02 14.71
N LYS A 103 -2.26 2.28 14.77
CA LYS A 103 -1.67 3.44 14.12
C LYS A 103 -1.49 3.16 12.62
N ILE A 104 -2.35 3.75 11.82
CA ILE A 104 -2.34 3.71 10.35
C ILE A 104 -2.07 5.12 9.84
N PRO A 105 -1.25 5.34 8.82
CA PRO A 105 -1.13 6.65 8.18
C PRO A 105 -2.50 7.20 7.78
N GLU A 106 -2.72 8.50 7.97
CA GLU A 106 -4.00 9.13 7.67
C GLU A 106 -4.40 8.96 6.19
N THR A 107 -3.44 9.10 5.29
CA THR A 107 -3.64 8.87 3.85
C THR A 107 -4.07 7.45 3.56
N ASP A 108 -3.45 6.46 4.18
CA ASP A 108 -3.83 5.05 4.02
C ASP A 108 -5.26 4.81 4.51
N ARG A 109 -5.60 5.30 5.71
CA ARG A 109 -6.95 5.14 6.27
C ARG A 109 -8.00 5.85 5.43
N THR A 110 -7.72 7.08 5.02
CA THR A 110 -8.69 7.94 4.33
C THR A 110 -8.86 7.56 2.86
N LEU A 111 -7.78 7.19 2.19
CA LEU A 111 -7.76 6.92 0.75
C LEU A 111 -7.68 5.43 0.46
N LEU A 112 -6.53 4.79 0.76
CA LEU A 112 -6.23 3.42 0.35
C LEU A 112 -7.32 2.43 0.80
N TRP A 113 -7.59 2.37 2.10
CA TRP A 113 -8.52 1.39 2.66
C TRP A 113 -9.97 1.63 2.25
N ASN A 114 -10.39 2.89 2.10
CA ASN A 114 -11.71 3.23 1.59
C ASN A 114 -11.88 2.85 0.12
N ILE A 115 -10.84 3.05 -0.69
CA ILE A 115 -10.85 2.66 -2.10
C ILE A 115 -10.86 1.13 -2.23
N TRP A 116 -10.01 0.45 -1.47
CA TRP A 116 -9.96 -1.01 -1.46
C TRP A 116 -11.35 -1.61 -1.14
N GLU A 117 -12.01 -1.12 -0.11
CA GLU A 117 -13.34 -1.63 0.27
C GLU A 117 -14.40 -1.42 -0.82
N LYS A 118 -14.38 -0.26 -1.48
CA LYS A 118 -15.41 0.12 -2.45
C LYS A 118 -15.12 -0.30 -3.88
N HIS A 119 -13.86 -0.45 -4.24
CA HIS A 119 -13.43 -0.54 -5.63
C HIS A 119 -12.38 -1.64 -5.90
N ARG A 120 -12.15 -2.56 -4.97
CA ARG A 120 -11.11 -3.59 -5.12
C ARG A 120 -11.28 -4.50 -6.34
N ASP A 121 -12.49 -4.60 -6.89
CA ASP A 121 -12.77 -5.39 -8.09
C ASP A 121 -12.70 -4.56 -9.39
N GLY A 122 -12.45 -3.26 -9.28
CA GLY A 122 -12.30 -2.32 -10.38
C GLY A 122 -10.93 -1.63 -10.36
N MET A 123 -10.86 -0.43 -10.93
CA MET A 123 -9.66 0.40 -10.86
C MET A 123 -10.03 1.87 -10.65
N VAL A 124 -9.35 2.52 -9.72
CA VAL A 124 -9.53 3.94 -9.42
C VAL A 124 -8.21 4.68 -9.62
N VAL A 125 -8.27 5.76 -10.38
CA VAL A 125 -7.16 6.71 -10.48
C VAL A 125 -7.54 7.97 -9.70
N LEU A 126 -6.68 8.38 -8.78
CA LEU A 126 -6.92 9.58 -7.99
C LEU A 126 -5.64 10.37 -7.71
N ARG A 127 -5.84 11.63 -7.40
CA ARG A 127 -4.79 12.47 -6.83
C ARG A 127 -5.15 12.92 -5.43
N ALA A 128 -4.12 13.09 -4.60
CA ALA A 128 -4.22 13.63 -3.26
C ALA A 128 -3.22 14.76 -3.06
N ASP A 129 -3.62 15.78 -2.33
CA ASP A 129 -2.72 16.82 -1.83
C ASP A 129 -2.62 16.66 -0.32
N CYS A 130 -1.41 16.31 0.15
CA CYS A 130 -1.11 16.02 1.55
C CYS A 130 -0.48 17.24 2.27
N GLY A 131 -0.63 18.43 1.72
CA GLY A 131 -0.09 19.68 2.29
C GLY A 131 -0.71 20.01 3.66
N ASN A 132 -1.35 21.18 3.78
CA ASN A 132 -1.90 21.62 5.06
C ASN A 132 -3.14 20.82 5.51
N ILE A 133 -4.00 20.48 4.56
CA ILE A 133 -5.21 19.69 4.78
C ILE A 133 -5.25 18.63 3.68
N LEU A 134 -5.40 17.36 4.06
CA LEU A 134 -5.55 16.27 3.11
C LEU A 134 -6.80 16.47 2.25
N THR A 135 -6.59 16.63 0.95
CA THR A 135 -7.66 16.67 -0.04
C THR A 135 -7.42 15.63 -1.12
N SER A 136 -8.47 15.11 -1.71
CA SER A 136 -8.35 14.14 -2.80
C SER A 136 -9.42 14.35 -3.87
N LYS A 137 -9.11 13.90 -5.08
CA LYS A 137 -10.02 13.90 -6.21
C LYS A 137 -9.87 12.59 -6.99
N ILE A 138 -10.96 11.87 -7.14
CA ILE A 138 -11.04 10.77 -8.10
C ILE A 138 -11.04 11.37 -9.51
N GLU A 139 -10.12 10.90 -10.34
CA GLU A 139 -9.98 11.33 -11.74
C GLU A 139 -10.61 10.33 -12.70
N GLN A 140 -10.58 9.04 -12.34
CA GLN A 140 -11.19 7.99 -13.15
C GLN A 140 -11.59 6.79 -12.28
N VAL A 141 -12.70 6.16 -12.65
CA VAL A 141 -13.15 4.85 -12.15
C VAL A 141 -13.42 3.97 -13.35
N ILE A 142 -12.88 2.73 -13.33
CA ILE A 142 -13.07 1.72 -14.39
C ILE A 142 -13.70 0.49 -13.77
#